data_8e31b560a823b26301544a58dd052914
#
_entry.id   8e31b560a823b26301544a58dd052914
#
_cell.length_a   1.000
_cell.length_b   1.000
_cell.length_c   1.000
_cell.angle_alpha   90.00
_cell.angle_beta   90.00
_cell.angle_gamma   90.00
#
_symmetry.space_group_name_H-M   'P 1'
#
loop_
_entity.id
_entity.type
_entity.pdbx_description
1 polymer ?
#
loop_
_entity_poly.entity_id
_entity_poly.type
_entity_poly.pdbx_seq_one_letter_code
_entity_poly.pdbx_strand_id
1 'polypeptide(L)'
;MPNSVYGNVSICIVDLKAPTGEHPYGIKLHNPTNNTNFAVPKDLPTGNGVWTSSIGLSFLKTADPAVLFANIGYNYNFKRSFSDISSTLGVRTPGEIKLGDSFQWGAGLALALNERTSLSLSFAQLISRASRTKQQGAGWQRAIGSEANSAVFNVGLTHTLSDKLSVIGNVGVGLTPDAPDFSVGIKLPYTF
;
A
#
# COMPACT_ATOMS: atom_id res chain seq x y z
N MET A 1 -17.48 -38.59 13.62
CA MET A 1 -16.52 -37.81 12.80
C MET A 1 -17.15 -36.44 12.64
N PRO A 2 -16.59 -35.36 13.17
CA PRO A 2 -17.13 -34.03 12.91
C PRO A 2 -16.99 -33.76 11.40
N ASN A 3 -18.04 -33.25 10.78
CA ASN A 3 -18.03 -32.81 9.38
C ASN A 3 -16.96 -31.75 9.21
N SER A 4 -15.90 -32.07 8.49
CA SER A 4 -14.89 -31.09 8.11
C SER A 4 -15.58 -30.04 7.24
N VAL A 5 -15.69 -28.81 7.78
CA VAL A 5 -16.27 -27.67 7.06
C VAL A 5 -15.25 -27.21 6.03
N TYR A 6 -15.34 -27.74 4.82
CA TYR A 6 -14.59 -27.22 3.68
C TYR A 6 -15.35 -26.00 3.15
N GLY A 7 -14.80 -24.82 3.39
CA GLY A 7 -15.35 -23.56 2.88
C GLY A 7 -14.40 -22.89 1.90
N ASN A 8 -14.91 -22.42 0.77
CA ASN A 8 -14.18 -21.54 -0.13
C ASN A 8 -14.90 -20.19 -0.13
N VAL A 9 -14.14 -19.12 0.08
CA VAL A 9 -14.65 -17.75 0.00
C VAL A 9 -13.83 -17.01 -1.06
N SER A 10 -14.52 -16.34 -1.96
CA SER A 10 -13.90 -15.44 -2.94
C SER A 10 -14.57 -14.08 -2.83
N ILE A 11 -13.77 -13.03 -2.69
CA ILE A 11 -14.26 -11.66 -2.55
C ILE A 11 -13.63 -10.85 -3.67
N CYS A 12 -14.47 -10.13 -4.43
CA CYS A 12 -14.03 -9.12 -5.40
C CYS A 12 -14.34 -7.74 -4.83
N ILE A 13 -13.36 -6.86 -4.84
CA ILE A 13 -13.49 -5.47 -4.39
C ILE A 13 -13.13 -4.57 -5.56
N VAL A 14 -13.98 -3.57 -5.80
CA VAL A 14 -13.73 -2.51 -6.79
C VAL A 14 -13.89 -1.17 -6.08
N ASP A 15 -12.86 -0.34 -6.16
CA ASP A 15 -12.84 0.98 -5.55
C ASP A 15 -12.57 2.06 -6.58
N LEU A 16 -13.17 3.24 -6.36
CA LEU A 16 -12.88 4.45 -7.11
C LEU A 16 -12.58 5.59 -6.13
N LYS A 17 -11.33 6.04 -6.13
CA LYS A 17 -10.86 7.14 -5.29
C LYS A 17 -10.89 8.45 -6.07
N ALA A 18 -11.67 9.42 -5.57
CA ALA A 18 -11.75 10.77 -6.12
C ALA A 18 -10.61 11.66 -5.57
N PRO A 19 -10.08 12.61 -6.35
CA PRO A 19 -9.03 13.54 -5.94
C PRO A 19 -9.64 14.75 -5.20
N THR A 20 -10.22 14.53 -4.03
CA THR A 20 -10.88 15.56 -3.21
C THR A 20 -9.92 16.31 -2.28
N GLY A 21 -8.72 15.75 -2.04
CA GLY A 21 -7.69 16.39 -1.21
C GLY A 21 -6.82 17.37 -1.98
N GLU A 22 -6.11 18.22 -1.25
CA GLU A 22 -5.08 19.12 -1.78
C GLU A 22 -3.94 18.30 -2.41
N HIS A 23 -3.57 18.59 -3.64
CA HIS A 23 -2.54 17.85 -4.36
C HIS A 23 -1.15 18.45 -4.17
N PRO A 24 -0.06 17.67 -4.33
CA PRO A 24 1.31 18.14 -4.12
C PRO A 24 1.88 18.97 -5.27
N TYR A 25 1.17 19.08 -6.40
CA TYR A 25 1.67 19.75 -7.60
C TYR A 25 1.38 21.24 -7.55
N GLY A 26 2.38 22.07 -7.89
CA GLY A 26 2.26 23.53 -7.82
C GLY A 26 2.03 24.05 -6.41
N ILE A 27 2.56 23.36 -5.40
CA ILE A 27 2.47 23.78 -4.00
C ILE A 27 3.03 25.21 -3.85
N LYS A 28 2.25 26.05 -3.18
CA LYS A 28 2.67 27.43 -2.83
C LYS A 28 3.76 27.34 -1.77
N LEU A 29 4.93 27.82 -2.13
CA LEU A 29 6.05 27.97 -1.22
C LEU A 29 6.12 29.40 -0.69
N HIS A 30 6.60 29.58 0.53
CA HIS A 30 6.95 30.88 1.08
C HIS A 30 8.30 30.77 1.80
N ASN A 31 9.05 31.87 1.79
CA ASN A 31 10.25 31.95 2.60
C ASN A 31 9.88 32.49 3.98
N PRO A 32 10.31 31.83 5.07
CA PRO A 32 10.17 32.38 6.41
C PRO A 32 10.86 33.75 6.51
N THR A 33 10.27 34.64 7.29
CA THR A 33 10.85 35.97 7.54
C THR A 33 12.30 35.81 8.03
N ASN A 34 13.24 36.44 7.35
CA ASN A 34 14.69 36.42 7.60
C ASN A 34 15.49 35.20 7.07
N ASN A 35 14.91 34.33 6.24
CA ASN A 35 15.71 33.27 5.63
C ASN A 35 15.32 33.05 4.15
N THR A 36 16.12 33.57 3.24
CA THR A 36 15.90 33.44 1.78
C THR A 36 16.41 32.12 1.21
N ASN A 37 17.16 31.34 1.99
CA ASN A 37 17.74 30.07 1.56
C ASN A 37 16.83 28.87 1.82
N PHE A 38 15.66 29.10 2.45
CA PHE A 38 14.77 28.05 2.86
C PHE A 38 13.33 28.38 2.49
N ALA A 39 12.73 27.58 1.62
CA ALA A 39 11.33 27.70 1.24
C ALA A 39 10.51 26.55 1.85
N VAL A 40 9.41 26.86 2.50
CA VAL A 40 8.52 25.89 3.10
C VAL A 40 7.15 25.88 2.40
N PRO A 41 6.47 24.74 2.29
CA PRO A 41 5.11 24.68 1.77
C PRO A 41 4.18 25.48 2.68
N LYS A 42 3.30 26.27 2.08
CA LYS A 42 2.25 26.99 2.83
C LYS A 42 1.21 26.03 3.39
N ASP A 43 0.84 25.04 2.59
CA ASP A 43 -0.17 24.03 2.91
C ASP A 43 0.42 22.64 2.64
N LEU A 44 0.09 21.65 3.47
CA LEU A 44 0.53 20.27 3.26
C LEU A 44 -0.46 19.55 2.33
N PRO A 45 0.02 18.73 1.38
CA PRO A 45 -0.85 17.95 0.52
C PRO A 45 -1.60 16.88 1.33
N THR A 46 -2.89 16.76 1.10
CA THR A 46 -3.78 15.78 1.74
C THR A 46 -4.25 14.70 0.76
N GLY A 47 -3.84 14.79 -0.51
CA GLY A 47 -4.17 13.85 -1.57
C GLY A 47 -3.16 13.85 -2.69
N ASN A 48 -3.28 12.86 -3.59
CA ASN A 48 -2.40 12.73 -4.76
C ASN A 48 -2.91 13.48 -6.01
N GLY A 49 -4.10 14.07 -5.93
CA GLY A 49 -4.66 14.91 -6.98
C GLY A 49 -5.17 14.18 -8.23
N VAL A 50 -5.13 12.85 -8.29
CA VAL A 50 -5.60 12.08 -9.45
C VAL A 50 -6.70 11.10 -9.05
N TRP A 51 -7.54 10.74 -10.02
CA TRP A 51 -8.46 9.62 -9.86
C TRP A 51 -7.68 8.30 -9.85
N THR A 52 -8.07 7.38 -8.98
CA THR A 52 -7.52 6.03 -8.94
C THR A 52 -8.67 5.03 -8.94
N SER A 53 -8.60 4.03 -9.81
CA SER A 53 -9.50 2.87 -9.79
C SER A 53 -8.71 1.64 -9.35
N SER A 54 -9.28 0.87 -8.44
CA SER A 54 -8.66 -0.34 -7.91
C SER A 54 -9.58 -1.53 -8.11
N ILE A 55 -9.00 -2.67 -8.45
CA ILE A 55 -9.68 -3.96 -8.45
C ILE A 55 -8.85 -4.95 -7.64
N GLY A 56 -9.51 -5.69 -6.77
CA GLY A 56 -8.88 -6.72 -5.93
C GLY A 56 -9.72 -7.99 -5.89
N LEU A 57 -9.01 -9.12 -5.86
CA LEU A 57 -9.59 -10.44 -5.65
C LEU A 57 -8.91 -11.09 -4.46
N SER A 58 -9.68 -11.64 -3.55
CA SER A 58 -9.20 -12.39 -2.39
C SER A 58 -9.83 -13.77 -2.38
N PHE A 59 -9.02 -14.77 -2.14
CA PHE A 59 -9.41 -16.17 -2.06
C PHE A 59 -9.05 -16.71 -0.68
N LEU A 60 -9.95 -17.47 -0.09
CA LEU A 60 -9.73 -18.17 1.16
C LEU A 60 -10.27 -19.58 1.03
N LYS A 61 -9.48 -20.56 1.40
CA LYS A 61 -9.87 -21.98 1.43
C LYS A 61 -9.54 -22.58 2.79
N THR A 62 -10.55 -23.08 3.46
CA THR A 62 -10.39 -23.82 4.71
C THR A 62 -10.18 -25.30 4.39
N ALA A 63 -9.10 -25.88 4.88
CA ALA A 63 -8.75 -27.28 4.76
C ALA A 63 -8.09 -27.72 6.08
N ASP A 64 -8.90 -28.20 7.02
CA ASP A 64 -8.43 -28.59 8.37
C ASP A 64 -7.19 -29.49 8.32
N PRO A 65 -6.08 -29.13 9.05
CA PRO A 65 -5.94 -28.03 10.03
C PRO A 65 -5.41 -26.71 9.43
N ALA A 66 -5.47 -26.52 8.12
CA ALA A 66 -4.91 -25.37 7.42
C ALA A 66 -6.00 -24.44 6.87
N VAL A 67 -5.69 -23.15 6.83
CA VAL A 67 -6.40 -22.13 6.06
C VAL A 67 -5.45 -21.55 5.03
N LEU A 68 -5.77 -21.68 3.75
CA LEU A 68 -5.03 -21.10 2.64
C LEU A 68 -5.68 -19.78 2.23
N PHE A 69 -4.88 -18.78 1.96
CA PHE A 69 -5.38 -17.49 1.45
C PHE A 69 -4.47 -16.96 0.35
N ALA A 70 -5.08 -16.24 -0.58
CA ALA A 70 -4.36 -15.53 -1.63
C ALA A 70 -5.10 -14.25 -1.97
N ASN A 71 -4.36 -13.24 -2.40
CA ASN A 71 -4.93 -12.00 -2.91
C ASN A 71 -4.16 -11.53 -4.14
N ILE A 72 -4.86 -10.78 -5.00
CA ILE A 72 -4.29 -10.12 -6.16
C ILE A 72 -5.02 -8.79 -6.32
N GLY A 73 -4.31 -7.72 -6.65
CA GLY A 73 -4.91 -6.41 -6.82
C GLY A 73 -4.16 -5.57 -7.84
N TYR A 74 -4.88 -4.69 -8.48
CA TYR A 74 -4.34 -3.74 -9.43
C TYR A 74 -4.94 -2.35 -9.19
N ASN A 75 -4.08 -1.33 -9.11
CA ASN A 75 -4.47 0.06 -8.99
C ASN A 75 -4.07 0.80 -10.26
N TYR A 76 -5.04 1.38 -10.92
CA TYR A 76 -4.86 2.22 -12.09
C TYR A 76 -5.02 3.69 -11.72
N ASN A 77 -3.99 4.50 -11.95
CA ASN A 77 -4.02 5.94 -11.72
C ASN A 77 -4.32 6.67 -13.02
N PHE A 78 -5.40 7.44 -13.07
CA PHE A 78 -5.75 8.23 -14.25
C PHE A 78 -4.79 9.40 -14.41
N LYS A 79 -4.47 9.70 -15.66
CA LYS A 79 -3.72 10.91 -16.02
C LYS A 79 -4.55 12.16 -15.73
N ARG A 80 -3.92 13.21 -15.21
CA ARG A 80 -4.56 14.51 -14.99
C ARG A 80 -3.64 15.67 -15.36
N SER A 81 -4.24 16.73 -15.91
CA SER A 81 -3.57 17.99 -16.20
C SER A 81 -3.71 18.95 -15.03
N PHE A 82 -2.65 19.68 -14.74
CA PHE A 82 -2.58 20.70 -13.69
C PHE A 82 -2.13 22.02 -14.30
N SER A 83 -2.66 23.12 -13.76
CA SER A 83 -2.28 24.48 -14.18
C SER A 83 -0.86 24.83 -13.73
N ASP A 84 -0.32 24.09 -12.78
CA ASP A 84 1.03 24.23 -12.27
C ASP A 84 1.52 22.90 -11.71
N ILE A 85 2.71 22.46 -12.15
CA ILE A 85 3.41 21.29 -11.62
C ILE A 85 4.82 21.67 -11.12
N SER A 86 5.13 22.98 -11.06
CA SER A 86 6.44 23.49 -10.61
C SER A 86 6.56 23.36 -9.10
N SER A 87 7.76 23.00 -8.64
CA SER A 87 8.19 23.11 -7.25
C SER A 87 9.09 24.35 -7.00
N THR A 88 9.22 25.23 -8.01
CA THR A 88 10.07 26.42 -7.91
C THR A 88 9.24 27.63 -7.52
N LEU A 89 9.72 28.38 -6.52
CA LEU A 89 9.05 29.59 -6.04
C LEU A 89 8.90 30.63 -7.17
N GLY A 90 7.66 31.11 -7.36
CA GLY A 90 7.35 32.15 -8.36
C GLY A 90 7.30 31.65 -9.83
N VAL A 91 7.57 30.38 -10.09
CA VAL A 91 7.49 29.79 -11.42
C VAL A 91 6.19 28.98 -11.54
N ARG A 92 5.46 29.19 -12.65
CA ARG A 92 4.24 28.47 -12.98
C ARG A 92 4.48 27.64 -14.24
N THR A 93 4.34 26.32 -14.14
CA THR A 93 4.58 25.39 -15.24
C THR A 93 3.35 24.48 -15.41
N PRO A 94 2.48 24.73 -16.40
CA PRO A 94 1.38 23.82 -16.71
C PRO A 94 1.91 22.46 -17.16
N GLY A 95 1.23 21.39 -16.77
CA GLY A 95 1.66 20.06 -17.16
C GLY A 95 0.67 18.95 -16.85
N GLU A 96 1.04 17.75 -17.23
CA GLU A 96 0.28 16.53 -17.01
C GLU A 96 1.05 15.59 -16.09
N ILE A 97 0.34 14.95 -15.19
CA ILE A 97 0.86 13.94 -14.27
C ILE A 97 0.17 12.60 -14.54
N LYS A 98 0.95 11.54 -14.65
CA LYS A 98 0.50 10.15 -14.65
C LYS A 98 1.27 9.44 -13.55
N LEU A 99 0.61 9.16 -12.44
CA LEU A 99 1.19 8.33 -11.37
C LEU A 99 1.35 6.89 -11.87
N GLY A 100 2.37 6.21 -11.39
CA GLY A 100 2.62 4.81 -11.69
C GLY A 100 1.46 3.94 -11.23
N ASP A 101 1.03 3.02 -12.09
CA ASP A 101 0.07 2.00 -11.72
C ASP A 101 0.77 0.96 -10.84
N SER A 102 0.03 0.30 -9.95
CA SER A 102 0.60 -0.71 -9.07
C SER A 102 -0.15 -2.03 -9.14
N PHE A 103 0.60 -3.10 -9.03
CA PHE A 103 0.13 -4.46 -8.95
C PHE A 103 0.57 -5.06 -7.63
N GLN A 104 -0.34 -5.70 -6.92
CA GLN A 104 -0.05 -6.40 -5.69
C GLN A 104 -0.57 -7.82 -5.74
N TRP A 105 0.16 -8.73 -5.13
CA TRP A 105 -0.28 -10.09 -4.92
C TRP A 105 0.33 -10.66 -3.66
N GLY A 106 -0.34 -11.64 -3.11
CA GLY A 106 0.14 -12.32 -1.93
C GLY A 106 -0.55 -13.66 -1.76
N ALA A 107 0.11 -14.55 -1.05
CA ALA A 107 -0.44 -15.84 -0.69
C ALA A 107 0.13 -16.27 0.66
N GLY A 108 -0.63 -17.10 1.36
CA GLY A 108 -0.19 -17.60 2.64
C GLY A 108 -1.04 -18.77 3.13
N LEU A 109 -0.61 -19.29 4.25
CA LEU A 109 -1.31 -20.33 4.97
C LEU A 109 -1.28 -20.05 6.48
N ALA A 110 -2.30 -20.46 7.17
CA ALA A 110 -2.36 -20.51 8.62
C ALA A 110 -2.64 -21.95 9.03
N LEU A 111 -1.84 -22.46 9.96
CA LEU A 111 -1.93 -23.81 10.50
C LEU A 111 -2.36 -23.76 11.96
N ALA A 112 -3.43 -24.44 12.32
CA ALA A 112 -3.76 -24.70 13.71
C ALA A 112 -2.79 -25.75 14.27
N LEU A 113 -1.90 -25.32 15.18
CA LEU A 113 -0.98 -26.21 15.87
C LEU A 113 -1.67 -26.94 17.03
N ASN A 114 -2.60 -26.25 17.70
CA ASN A 114 -3.50 -26.77 18.71
C ASN A 114 -4.71 -25.82 18.85
N GLU A 115 -5.61 -26.10 19.79
CA GLU A 115 -6.83 -25.30 20.02
C GLU A 115 -6.60 -23.82 20.35
N ARG A 116 -5.40 -23.47 20.81
CA ARG A 116 -5.05 -22.10 21.26
C ARG A 116 -3.93 -21.46 20.48
N THR A 117 -3.26 -22.21 19.59
CA THR A 117 -2.05 -21.72 18.91
C THR A 117 -2.14 -21.97 17.41
N SER A 118 -1.88 -20.94 16.63
CA SER A 118 -1.75 -21.04 15.18
C SER A 118 -0.47 -20.40 14.68
N LEU A 119 0.11 -21.00 13.65
CA LEU A 119 1.26 -20.49 12.90
C LEU A 119 0.79 -19.99 11.55
N SER A 120 1.22 -18.81 11.13
CA SER A 120 0.95 -18.29 9.79
C SER A 120 2.25 -18.03 9.04
N LEU A 121 2.24 -18.38 7.75
CA LEU A 121 3.30 -18.09 6.80
C LEU A 121 2.68 -17.35 5.62
N SER A 122 3.24 -16.23 5.21
CA SER A 122 2.72 -15.48 4.08
C SER A 122 3.80 -14.75 3.31
N PHE A 123 3.54 -14.58 2.03
CA PHE A 123 4.32 -13.77 1.12
C PHE A 123 3.42 -12.68 0.56
N ALA A 124 3.95 -11.47 0.43
CA ALA A 124 3.27 -10.36 -0.20
C ALA A 124 4.26 -9.57 -1.06
N GLN A 125 3.83 -9.16 -2.25
CA GLN A 125 4.62 -8.33 -3.16
C GLN A 125 3.78 -7.21 -3.73
N LEU A 126 4.35 -6.01 -3.75
CA LEU A 126 3.84 -4.81 -4.39
C LEU A 126 4.84 -4.35 -5.46
N ILE A 127 4.37 -4.21 -6.69
CA ILE A 127 5.14 -3.69 -7.81
C ILE A 127 4.47 -2.42 -8.28
N SER A 128 5.15 -1.28 -8.17
CA SER A 128 4.69 0.02 -8.65
C SER A 128 5.54 0.48 -9.84
N ARG A 129 4.88 0.89 -10.91
CA ARG A 129 5.55 1.48 -12.07
C ARG A 129 5.97 2.91 -11.78
N ALA A 130 6.99 3.39 -12.50
CA ALA A 130 7.41 4.77 -12.41
C ALA A 130 6.31 5.74 -12.81
N SER A 131 6.13 6.78 -12.03
CA SER A 131 5.33 7.94 -12.38
C SER A 131 5.97 8.73 -13.52
N ARG A 132 5.16 9.46 -14.25
CA ARG A 132 5.61 10.27 -15.38
C ARG A 132 5.00 11.66 -15.29
N THR A 133 5.79 12.65 -15.68
CA THR A 133 5.37 14.04 -15.79
C THR A 133 5.59 14.54 -17.20
N LYS A 134 4.77 15.47 -17.65
CA LYS A 134 4.90 16.12 -18.94
C LYS A 134 4.62 17.60 -18.76
N GLN A 135 5.65 18.43 -18.94
CA GLN A 135 5.49 19.89 -19.02
C GLN A 135 4.89 20.30 -20.36
N GLN A 136 4.20 21.42 -20.38
CA GLN A 136 3.66 21.97 -21.63
C GLN A 136 4.80 22.23 -22.63
N GLY A 137 4.65 21.68 -23.86
CA GLY A 137 5.67 21.77 -24.90
C GLY A 137 6.83 20.77 -24.81
N ALA A 138 6.86 19.91 -23.77
CA ALA A 138 7.89 18.88 -23.60
C ALA A 138 7.31 17.47 -23.78
N GLY A 139 8.19 16.48 -23.91
CA GLY A 139 7.82 15.06 -23.89
C GLY A 139 7.57 14.53 -22.46
N TRP A 140 7.05 13.31 -22.37
CA TRP A 140 6.90 12.59 -21.09
C TRP A 140 8.28 12.29 -20.48
N GLN A 141 8.46 12.68 -19.24
CA GLN A 141 9.64 12.39 -18.44
C GLN A 141 9.28 11.43 -17.32
N ARG A 142 10.15 10.44 -17.09
CA ARG A 142 10.01 9.49 -15.98
C ARG A 142 10.49 10.15 -14.69
N ALA A 143 9.70 10.06 -13.64
CA ALA A 143 10.11 10.46 -12.31
C ALA A 143 11.05 9.36 -11.74
N ILE A 144 12.33 9.66 -11.64
CA ILE A 144 13.34 8.73 -11.14
C ILE A 144 13.05 8.40 -9.68
N GLY A 145 13.15 7.12 -9.29
CA GLY A 145 12.91 6.67 -7.92
C GLY A 145 11.44 6.61 -7.50
N SER A 146 10.49 6.71 -8.45
CA SER A 146 9.06 6.60 -8.18
C SER A 146 8.48 5.20 -8.45
N GLU A 147 9.28 4.29 -8.96
CA GLU A 147 9.00 2.87 -9.01
C GLU A 147 9.37 2.18 -7.70
N ALA A 148 8.67 1.11 -7.38
CA ALA A 148 8.99 0.27 -6.23
C ALA A 148 8.66 -1.20 -6.53
N ASN A 149 9.49 -2.08 -6.01
CA ASN A 149 9.26 -3.53 -5.98
C ASN A 149 9.54 -4.02 -4.55
N SER A 150 8.50 -4.08 -3.74
CA SER A 150 8.60 -4.48 -2.34
C SER A 150 8.00 -5.88 -2.15
N ALA A 151 8.82 -6.84 -1.79
CA ALA A 151 8.42 -8.20 -1.47
C ALA A 151 8.81 -8.54 -0.02
N VAL A 152 7.88 -9.10 0.73
CA VAL A 152 8.08 -9.45 2.15
C VAL A 152 7.57 -10.86 2.41
N PHE A 153 8.35 -11.63 3.13
CA PHE A 153 7.94 -12.90 3.71
C PHE A 153 7.67 -12.71 5.20
N ASN A 154 6.50 -13.16 5.68
CA ASN A 154 6.09 -13.02 7.06
C ASN A 154 5.86 -14.38 7.72
N VAL A 155 6.30 -14.49 8.96
CA VAL A 155 5.98 -15.57 9.88
C VAL A 155 5.24 -14.99 11.07
N GLY A 156 4.07 -15.52 11.37
CA GLY A 156 3.24 -15.07 12.48
C GLY A 156 2.86 -16.23 13.41
N LEU A 157 2.80 -15.94 14.69
CA LEU A 157 2.30 -16.86 15.72
C LEU A 157 1.17 -16.18 16.47
N THR A 158 0.04 -16.84 16.57
CA THR A 158 -1.09 -16.42 17.39
C THR A 158 -1.26 -17.39 18.55
N HIS A 159 -1.38 -16.88 19.75
CA HIS A 159 -1.67 -17.69 20.93
C HIS A 159 -2.80 -17.06 21.75
N THR A 160 -3.84 -17.84 22.02
CA THR A 160 -4.98 -17.43 22.83
C THR A 160 -4.68 -17.71 24.30
N LEU A 161 -4.49 -16.62 25.07
CA LEU A 161 -4.21 -16.67 26.51
C LEU A 161 -5.48 -16.97 27.32
N SER A 162 -6.61 -16.40 26.91
CA SER A 162 -7.91 -16.61 27.52
C SER A 162 -9.01 -16.41 26.46
N ASP A 163 -10.26 -16.69 26.82
CA ASP A 163 -11.41 -16.49 25.90
C ASP A 163 -11.56 -15.05 25.38
N LYS A 164 -10.92 -14.09 26.06
CA LYS A 164 -10.99 -12.67 25.75
C LYS A 164 -9.69 -12.06 25.27
N LEU A 165 -8.55 -12.73 25.44
CA LEU A 165 -7.24 -12.16 25.17
C LEU A 165 -6.40 -13.10 24.32
N SER A 166 -5.84 -12.59 23.25
CA SER A 166 -4.85 -13.28 22.42
C SER A 166 -3.59 -12.45 22.25
N VAL A 167 -2.48 -13.11 21.97
CA VAL A 167 -1.21 -12.49 21.58
C VAL A 167 -0.91 -12.90 20.15
N ILE A 168 -0.61 -11.93 19.30
CA ILE A 168 -0.17 -12.15 17.93
C ILE A 168 1.22 -11.55 17.78
N GLY A 169 2.20 -12.40 17.54
CA GLY A 169 3.55 -12.00 17.17
C GLY A 169 3.77 -12.22 15.68
N ASN A 170 4.41 -11.29 15.00
CA ASN A 170 4.81 -11.47 13.61
C ASN A 170 6.22 -10.94 13.36
N VAL A 171 6.93 -11.61 12.47
CA VAL A 171 8.24 -11.25 11.94
C VAL A 171 8.16 -11.23 10.43
N GLY A 172 8.59 -10.15 9.82
CA GLY A 172 8.69 -9.99 8.37
C GLY A 172 10.13 -9.80 7.94
N VAL A 173 10.51 -10.40 6.82
CA VAL A 173 11.82 -10.25 6.18
C VAL A 173 11.61 -9.74 4.76
N GLY A 174 12.26 -8.64 4.42
CA GLY A 174 12.27 -8.10 3.06
C GLY A 174 13.09 -8.97 2.12
N LEU A 175 12.55 -9.19 0.92
CA LEU A 175 13.18 -10.00 -0.11
C LEU A 175 13.67 -9.18 -1.31
N THR A 176 13.39 -7.88 -1.29
CA THR A 176 13.75 -6.94 -2.38
C THR A 176 14.28 -5.63 -1.78
N PRO A 177 15.09 -4.86 -2.53
CA PRO A 177 15.71 -3.62 -2.02
C PRO A 177 14.74 -2.56 -1.53
N ASP A 178 13.50 -2.54 -2.06
CA ASP A 178 12.48 -1.56 -1.67
C ASP A 178 11.61 -2.03 -0.49
N ALA A 179 11.84 -3.24 0.02
CA ALA A 179 11.18 -3.76 1.20
C ALA A 179 11.99 -3.42 2.47
N PRO A 180 11.35 -3.25 3.63
CA PRO A 180 12.07 -3.18 4.89
C PRO A 180 12.89 -4.46 5.12
N ASP A 181 14.16 -4.35 5.47
CA ASP A 181 15.01 -5.52 5.72
C ASP A 181 14.39 -6.46 6.75
N PHE A 182 13.77 -5.87 7.78
CA PHE A 182 13.21 -6.61 8.89
C PHE A 182 12.08 -5.83 9.57
N SER A 183 11.03 -6.53 9.98
CA SER A 183 9.93 -5.98 10.76
C SER A 183 9.48 -6.93 11.85
N VAL A 184 9.15 -6.39 13.03
CA VAL A 184 8.55 -7.14 14.14
C VAL A 184 7.29 -6.42 14.57
N GLY A 185 6.25 -7.18 14.83
CA GLY A 185 5.00 -6.67 15.34
C GLY A 185 4.44 -7.57 16.45
N ILE A 186 3.86 -6.94 17.48
CA ILE A 186 3.11 -7.60 18.53
C ILE A 186 1.75 -6.92 18.63
N LYS A 187 0.68 -7.71 18.66
CA LYS A 187 -0.70 -7.26 18.86
C LYS A 187 -1.33 -8.03 20.00
N LEU A 188 -2.15 -7.35 20.79
CA LEU A 188 -2.87 -7.90 21.93
C LEU A 188 -4.38 -7.65 21.74
N PRO A 189 -5.07 -8.42 20.88
CA PRO A 189 -6.51 -8.30 20.71
C PRO A 189 -7.23 -8.68 22.01
N TYR A 190 -8.17 -7.82 22.44
CA TYR A 190 -9.03 -8.06 23.59
C TYR A 190 -10.50 -7.93 23.18
N THR A 191 -11.32 -8.92 23.54
CA THR A 191 -12.76 -8.91 23.30
C THR A 191 -13.48 -8.58 24.61
N PHE A 192 -14.33 -7.57 24.56
CA PHE A 192 -15.11 -7.09 25.71
C PHE A 192 -16.30 -7.98 26.05
#